data_b3855cdd34c4371eaad9bfe35dbc0f2f
#
_entry.id   b3855cdd34c4371eaad9bfe35dbc0f2f
#
_cell.length_a   1.000
_cell.length_b   1.000
_cell.length_c   1.000
_cell.angle_alpha   90.00
_cell.angle_beta   90.00
_cell.angle_gamma   90.00
#
_symmetry.space_group_name_H-M   'P 1'
#
loop_
_entity.id
_entity.type
_entity.pdbx_description
1 polymer ?
#
loop_
_entity_poly.entity_id
_entity_poly.type
_entity_poly.pdbx_seq_one_letter_code
_entity_poly.pdbx_strand_id
1 'polypeptide(L)'
;MSNTNTLKINKSNINQDKLRSFAAELAKDVKTQDDLADLSSALLKMTVEAALGAEMEHHLGYPKYEQGGTYGNARNGYGTKTLKGDHGEIELSIPRDRNADFEPIILGKGQTRLTQ
;
A
#
# COMPACT_ATOMS: atom_id res chain seq x y z
N MET A 1 -3.57 -24.19 -18.72
CA MET A 1 -3.35 -23.96 -18.32
C MET A 1 -3.09 -23.47 -17.65
N SER A 2 -3.00 -23.28 -17.30
CA SER A 2 -2.92 -22.79 -16.68
C SER A 2 -2.21 -22.26 -16.17
N ASN A 3 -1.76 -21.79 -16.03
CA ASN A 3 -1.12 -21.27 -15.56
C ASN A 3 -1.18 -20.46 -14.68
N THR A 4 -1.67 -20.31 -14.62
CA THR A 4 -2.06 -19.49 -13.78
C THR A 4 -1.36 -19.48 -12.59
N ASN A 5 -0.73 -20.29 -12.25
CA ASN A 5 -0.08 -20.34 -11.10
C ASN A 5 1.00 -19.45 -10.98
N THR A 6 1.43 -18.87 -12.02
CA THR A 6 2.48 -18.01 -11.97
C THR A 6 2.25 -16.89 -11.04
N LEU A 7 1.09 -16.31 -11.04
CA LEU A 7 0.82 -15.24 -10.20
C LEU A 7 0.02 -15.73 -9.14
N LYS A 8 0.21 -15.81 -8.07
CA LYS A 8 -0.60 -16.29 -7.06
C LYS A 8 -1.51 -15.33 -6.49
N ILE A 9 -1.76 -14.24 -7.21
CA ILE A 9 -2.49 -13.26 -6.64
C ILE A 9 -3.84 -13.46 -6.85
N ASN A 10 -4.59 -13.78 -7.13
CA ASN A 10 -5.82 -13.79 -7.45
C ASN A 10 -6.71 -14.31 -6.63
N LYS A 11 -6.70 -15.18 -6.45
CA LYS A 11 -7.60 -15.84 -5.78
C LYS A 11 -8.78 -15.11 -5.46
N SER A 12 -9.15 -14.90 -4.32
CA SER A 12 -10.45 -14.38 -4.04
C SER A 12 -10.47 -12.94 -3.80
N ASN A 13 -9.35 -12.32 -3.64
CA ASN A 13 -9.35 -10.94 -3.24
C ASN A 13 -9.12 -9.95 -4.34
N ILE A 14 -8.64 -10.35 -5.48
CA ILE A 14 -8.28 -9.41 -6.52
C ILE A 14 -9.10 -9.68 -7.77
N ASN A 15 -9.77 -8.65 -8.25
CA ASN A 15 -10.51 -8.74 -9.48
C ASN A 15 -9.53 -8.56 -10.62
N GLN A 16 -9.25 -9.61 -11.34
CA GLN A 16 -8.22 -9.58 -12.36
C GLN A 16 -8.61 -8.75 -13.57
N ASP A 17 -9.89 -8.68 -13.90
CA ASP A 17 -10.31 -7.83 -15.01
C ASP A 17 -10.09 -6.37 -14.70
N LYS A 18 -10.39 -5.97 -13.47
CA LYS A 18 -10.19 -4.60 -13.06
C LYS A 18 -8.69 -4.30 -13.02
N LEU A 19 -7.90 -5.22 -12.52
CA LEU A 19 -6.47 -5.04 -12.44
C LEU A 19 -5.87 -4.93 -13.83
N ARG A 20 -6.33 -5.76 -14.77
CA ARG A 20 -5.82 -5.73 -16.13
C ARG A 20 -6.17 -4.43 -16.82
N SER A 21 -7.38 -3.93 -16.61
CA SER A 21 -7.79 -2.66 -17.19
C SER A 21 -6.94 -1.52 -16.66
N PHE A 22 -6.67 -1.54 -15.37
CA PHE A 22 -5.86 -0.52 -14.73
C PHE A 22 -4.43 -0.59 -15.27
N ALA A 23 -3.88 -1.79 -15.40
CA ALA A 23 -2.53 -1.96 -15.92
C ALA A 23 -2.42 -1.47 -17.36
N ALA A 24 -3.44 -1.73 -18.17
CA ALA A 24 -3.44 -1.27 -19.55
C ALA A 24 -3.43 0.25 -19.61
N GLU A 25 -4.17 0.88 -18.72
CA GLU A 25 -4.21 2.34 -18.71
C GLU A 25 -2.85 2.91 -18.31
N LEU A 26 -2.23 2.33 -17.30
CA LEU A 26 -0.94 2.80 -16.84
C LEU A 26 0.16 2.54 -17.87
N ALA A 27 0.04 1.45 -18.61
CA ALA A 27 1.07 1.09 -19.57
C ALA A 27 1.19 2.05 -20.74
N LYS A 28 0.18 2.88 -20.96
CA LYS A 28 0.24 3.83 -22.05
C LYS A 28 1.41 4.78 -21.93
N ASP A 29 1.86 5.05 -20.72
CA ASP A 29 2.95 5.97 -20.51
C ASP A 29 4.29 5.30 -20.30
N VAL A 30 4.35 3.99 -20.37
CA VAL A 30 5.59 3.26 -20.12
C VAL A 30 6.28 3.01 -21.44
N LYS A 31 7.43 3.63 -21.66
CA LYS A 31 8.17 3.49 -22.91
C LYS A 31 9.52 2.84 -22.73
N THR A 32 10.08 2.88 -21.54
CA THR A 32 11.41 2.34 -21.29
C THR A 32 11.38 1.50 -20.02
N GLN A 33 12.46 0.80 -19.78
CA GLN A 33 12.58 0.05 -18.54
C GLN A 33 12.63 0.97 -17.33
N ASP A 34 13.20 2.15 -17.49
CA ASP A 34 13.21 3.13 -16.41
C ASP A 34 11.80 3.60 -16.09
N ASP A 35 10.98 3.82 -17.12
CA ASP A 35 9.60 4.19 -16.91
C ASP A 35 8.87 3.09 -16.16
N LEU A 36 9.15 1.85 -16.51
CA LEU A 36 8.52 0.71 -15.84
C LEU A 36 8.93 0.65 -14.38
N ALA A 37 10.21 0.87 -14.10
CA ALA A 37 10.69 0.85 -12.72
C ALA A 37 10.06 1.98 -11.90
N ASP A 38 9.93 3.16 -12.49
CA ASP A 38 9.31 4.28 -11.80
C ASP A 38 7.84 4.00 -11.52
N LEU A 39 7.13 3.44 -12.50
CA LEU A 39 5.73 3.11 -12.30
C LEU A 39 5.58 2.05 -11.24
N SER A 40 6.42 1.02 -11.26
CA SER A 40 6.33 -0.07 -10.29
C SER A 40 6.56 0.45 -8.87
N SER A 41 7.55 1.31 -8.70
CA SER A 41 7.83 1.88 -7.38
C SER A 41 6.69 2.76 -6.90
N ALA A 42 6.14 3.58 -7.79
CA ALA A 42 5.04 4.46 -7.42
C ALA A 42 3.80 3.65 -7.07
N LEU A 43 3.51 2.61 -7.84
CA LEU A 43 2.35 1.78 -7.59
C LEU A 43 2.50 1.02 -6.27
N LEU A 44 3.70 0.52 -6.00
CA LEU A 44 3.96 -0.17 -4.76
C LEU A 44 3.77 0.76 -3.57
N LYS A 45 4.30 1.97 -3.66
CA LYS A 45 4.14 2.96 -2.61
C LYS A 45 2.65 3.24 -2.36
N MET A 46 1.91 3.51 -3.42
CA MET A 46 0.50 3.86 -3.28
C MET A 46 -0.31 2.69 -2.75
N THR A 47 0.02 1.47 -3.16
CA THR A 47 -0.71 0.30 -2.71
C THR A 47 -0.47 0.05 -1.23
N VAL A 48 0.78 0.17 -0.80
CA VAL A 48 1.10 -0.02 0.62
C VAL A 48 0.44 1.07 1.46
N GLU A 49 0.48 2.31 0.98
CA GLU A 49 -0.13 3.41 1.73
C GLU A 49 -1.65 3.24 1.80
N ALA A 50 -2.27 2.73 0.74
CA ALA A 50 -3.70 2.46 0.77
C ALA A 50 -4.02 1.36 1.77
N ALA A 51 -3.19 0.33 1.82
CA ALA A 51 -3.39 -0.75 2.78
C ALA A 51 -3.23 -0.25 4.21
N LEU A 52 -2.26 0.63 4.43
CA LEU A 52 -2.06 1.21 5.76
C LEU A 52 -3.27 2.05 6.16
N GLY A 53 -3.85 2.78 5.21
CA GLY A 53 -5.05 3.57 5.48
C GLY A 53 -6.22 2.69 5.88
N ALA A 54 -6.36 1.54 5.19
CA ALA A 54 -7.43 0.60 5.51
C ALA A 54 -7.21 -0.01 6.90
N GLU A 55 -5.97 -0.30 7.26
CA GLU A 55 -5.67 -0.83 8.59
C GLU A 55 -5.98 0.21 9.67
N MET A 56 -5.65 1.47 9.41
CA MET A 56 -5.94 2.55 10.36
C MET A 56 -7.46 2.72 10.53
N GLU A 57 -8.21 2.64 9.43
CA GLU A 57 -9.65 2.76 9.51
C GLU A 57 -10.21 1.65 10.39
N HIS A 58 -9.71 0.43 10.21
CA HIS A 58 -10.15 -0.70 11.01
C HIS A 58 -9.76 -0.52 12.48
N HIS A 59 -8.55 -0.02 12.71
CA HIS A 59 -8.04 0.20 14.06
C HIS A 59 -8.86 1.23 14.83
N LEU A 60 -9.24 2.31 14.14
CA LEU A 60 -10.00 3.37 14.80
C LEU A 60 -11.49 3.09 14.81
N GLY A 61 -11.99 2.32 13.87
CA GLY A 61 -13.39 2.00 13.78
C GLY A 61 -14.20 2.97 12.96
N TYR A 62 -13.57 3.89 12.24
CA TYR A 62 -14.28 4.82 11.38
C TYR A 62 -13.40 5.25 10.22
N PRO A 63 -14.01 5.57 9.06
CA PRO A 63 -13.23 5.93 7.89
C PRO A 63 -12.69 7.36 7.99
N LYS A 64 -11.74 7.64 7.11
CA LYS A 64 -11.17 8.95 7.02
C LYS A 64 -12.27 9.94 6.66
N TYR A 65 -12.15 11.14 7.14
CA TYR A 65 -13.10 12.22 6.92
C TYR A 65 -14.39 12.07 7.70
N GLU A 66 -14.51 11.09 8.58
CA GLU A 66 -15.65 11.03 9.47
C GLU A 66 -15.17 11.31 10.88
N GLN A 67 -16.07 11.79 11.69
CA GLN A 67 -15.75 12.01 13.05
C GLN A 67 -16.25 10.89 13.87
N GLY A 68 -15.70 10.72 15.01
CA GLY A 68 -16.07 9.65 15.86
C GLY A 68 -14.82 9.02 16.34
N GLY A 69 -14.84 7.84 16.61
CA GLY A 69 -13.66 7.19 17.09
C GLY A 69 -13.97 6.40 18.32
N THR A 70 -13.21 5.37 18.53
CA THR A 70 -13.45 4.50 19.63
C THR A 70 -12.61 4.96 20.78
N TYR A 71 -13.24 5.20 21.88
CA TYR A 71 -12.52 5.48 23.13
C TYR A 71 -11.58 6.69 23.02
N GLY A 72 -11.97 7.67 22.23
CA GLY A 72 -11.19 8.89 22.19
C GLY A 72 -9.97 8.87 21.30
N ASN A 73 -9.73 7.76 20.60
CA ASN A 73 -8.59 7.71 19.70
C ASN A 73 -8.94 8.35 18.36
N ALA A 74 -7.96 8.86 17.65
CA ALA A 74 -8.19 9.55 16.40
C ALA A 74 -6.91 9.53 15.58
N ARG A 75 -7.06 9.83 14.28
CA ARG A 75 -5.89 9.95 13.42
C ARG A 75 -5.07 11.13 13.87
N ASN A 76 -3.76 10.99 13.81
CA ASN A 76 -2.86 12.03 14.30
C ASN A 76 -1.70 12.18 13.32
N GLY A 77 -2.04 12.50 12.07
CA GLY A 77 -1.01 12.77 11.08
C GLY A 77 -0.30 11.53 10.59
N TYR A 78 0.88 11.72 10.05
CA TYR A 78 1.65 10.66 9.45
C TYR A 78 3.11 10.74 9.87
N GLY A 79 3.73 9.61 9.95
CA GLY A 79 5.18 9.56 10.05
C GLY A 79 5.73 9.14 8.71
N THR A 80 7.03 9.07 8.57
CA THR A 80 7.68 8.68 7.35
C THR A 80 8.58 7.48 7.61
N LYS A 81 8.56 6.54 6.68
CA LYS A 81 9.45 5.39 6.79
C LYS A 81 10.03 5.14 5.40
N THR A 82 11.34 5.00 5.32
CA THR A 82 12.00 4.74 4.06
C THR A 82 12.45 3.29 4.01
N LEU A 83 12.05 2.59 2.97
CA LEU A 83 12.42 1.19 2.80
C LEU A 83 13.17 1.05 1.50
N LYS A 84 14.07 0.08 1.45
CA LYS A 84 14.79 -0.21 0.23
C LYS A 84 13.96 -1.14 -0.64
N GLY A 85 13.80 -0.78 -1.88
CA GLY A 85 13.12 -1.61 -2.85
C GLY A 85 14.09 -2.09 -3.89
N ASP A 86 13.59 -2.82 -4.88
CA ASP A 86 14.44 -3.37 -5.92
C ASP A 86 15.01 -2.29 -6.82
N HIS A 87 14.37 -1.15 -6.92
CA HIS A 87 14.81 -0.09 -7.80
C HIS A 87 15.16 1.18 -7.05
N GLY A 88 15.45 1.09 -5.79
CA GLY A 88 15.84 2.25 -4.99
C GLY A 88 15.03 2.34 -3.73
N GLU A 89 15.10 3.48 -3.09
CA GLU A 89 14.41 3.67 -1.83
C GLU A 89 13.00 4.15 -2.06
N ILE A 90 12.09 3.71 -1.20
CA ILE A 90 10.69 4.09 -1.27
C ILE A 90 10.35 4.72 0.07
N GLU A 91 9.88 5.96 0.01
CA GLU A 91 9.48 6.67 1.22
C GLU A 91 7.98 6.53 1.39
N LEU A 92 7.56 6.02 2.51
CA LEU A 92 6.16 5.76 2.79
C LEU A 92 5.64 6.68 3.87
N SER A 93 4.39 7.13 3.70
CA SER A 93 3.70 7.86 4.74
C SER A 93 2.92 6.85 5.58
N ILE A 94 3.22 6.80 6.84
CA ILE A 94 2.61 5.83 7.76
C ILE A 94 1.64 6.57 8.65
N PRO A 95 0.36 6.22 8.64
CA PRO A 95 -0.59 6.94 9.50
C PRO A 95 -0.32 6.68 10.97
N ARG A 96 -0.59 7.66 11.78
CA ARG A 96 -0.41 7.55 13.22
C ARG A 96 -1.71 7.89 13.91
N ASP A 97 -1.92 7.31 15.06
CA ASP A 97 -3.09 7.60 15.87
C ASP A 97 -2.69 8.36 17.12
N ARG A 98 -3.65 8.98 17.74
CA ARG A 98 -3.38 9.80 18.91
C ARG A 98 -2.79 8.98 20.04
N ASN A 99 -3.30 7.78 20.24
CA ASN A 99 -2.85 6.93 21.34
C ASN A 99 -1.53 6.24 21.05
N ALA A 100 -1.04 6.36 19.82
CA ALA A 100 0.25 5.78 19.42
C ALA A 100 0.29 4.28 19.60
N ASP A 101 -0.83 3.60 19.39
CA ASP A 101 -0.86 2.16 19.54
C ASP A 101 -1.21 1.44 18.23
N PHE A 102 -1.23 2.14 17.11
CA PHE A 102 -1.49 1.54 15.83
C PHE A 102 -0.22 0.83 15.35
N GLU A 103 -0.33 -0.46 15.09
CA GLU A 103 0.79 -1.23 14.57
C GLU A 103 0.36 -1.89 13.29
N PRO A 104 0.87 -1.45 12.15
CA PRO A 104 0.46 -2.03 10.88
C PRO A 104 0.82 -3.51 10.78
N ILE A 105 -0.02 -4.26 10.09
CA ILE A 105 0.25 -5.65 9.83
C ILE A 105 1.06 -5.78 8.56
N ILE A 106 0.78 -4.94 7.56
CA ILE A 106 1.44 -5.05 6.28
C ILE A 106 2.92 -4.67 6.34
N LEU A 107 3.32 -3.86 7.31
CA LEU A 107 4.70 -3.49 7.48
C LEU A 107 5.16 -3.87 8.88
N GLY A 108 6.26 -4.57 8.97
CA GLY A 108 6.79 -4.95 10.27
C GLY A 108 7.56 -3.82 10.93
N LYS A 109 7.57 -3.83 12.25
CA LYS A 109 8.35 -2.87 12.99
C LYS A 109 9.80 -3.16 12.72
N GLY A 110 10.57 -2.17 12.43
CA GLY A 110 11.98 -2.36 12.14
C GLY A 110 12.29 -2.86 10.75
N GLN A 111 11.26 -3.05 9.92
CA GLN A 111 11.49 -3.49 8.56
C GLN A 111 12.24 -2.42 7.78
N THR A 112 13.26 -2.82 7.04
CA THR A 112 14.07 -1.87 6.30
C THR A 112 14.01 -2.09 4.80
N ARG A 113 13.40 -3.18 4.36
CA ARG A 113 13.38 -3.49 2.94
C ARG A 113 12.00 -3.96 2.54
N LEU A 114 11.58 -3.57 1.34
CA LEU A 114 10.32 -3.99 0.81
C LEU A 114 10.63 -4.81 -0.43
N THR A 115 10.28 -6.09 -0.41
CA THR A 115 10.54 -6.95 -1.54
C THR A 115 9.25 -7.32 -2.21
N GLN A 116 9.34 -7.63 -3.47
CA GLN A 116 8.16 -7.97 -4.22
C GLN A 116 7.97 -9.44 -4.42
#